data_a935c2796454445bbdf850d6aa87d2b9
#
_entry.id   a935c2796454445bbdf850d6aa87d2b9
#
_cell.length_a   1.000
_cell.length_b   1.000
_cell.length_c   1.000
_cell.angle_alpha   90.00
_cell.angle_beta   90.00
_cell.angle_gamma   90.00
#
_symmetry.space_group_name_H-M   'P 1'
#
loop_
_entity.id
_entity.type
_entity.pdbx_description
1 polymer ?
#
loop_
_entity_poly.entity_id
_entity_poly.type
_entity_poly.pdbx_seq_one_letter_code
_entity_poly.pdbx_strand_id
1 'polypeptide(L)'
;MVEHFRGRMVNEAMNMKAIAAEVAAAPASMDVTELELLTKQAQDEAKHFRMVKEVIEHISGETVDVDAAFAAEASAPQAKGATLLDKYGASEDPAALAAYQLVAEGRAEAVWNEMAECVEDEFISSRYAAIAKDEGFHANIGGWKLEKLVEGASDLQERILAMVAQMRSDLLEISNKNTAVPFAAV
;
A
#
# COMPACT_ATOMS: atom_id res chain seq x y z
N MET A 1 4.07 -18.76 -5.40
CA MET A 1 3.51 -18.21 -4.14
C MET A 1 4.58 -17.48 -3.33
N VAL A 2 5.62 -18.15 -2.82
CA VAL A 2 6.70 -17.54 -2.01
C VAL A 2 7.34 -16.32 -2.70
N GLU A 3 7.64 -16.40 -4.00
CA GLU A 3 8.24 -15.31 -4.76
C GLU A 3 7.35 -14.05 -4.80
N HIS A 4 6.04 -14.22 -4.97
CA HIS A 4 5.09 -13.12 -4.91
C HIS A 4 5.09 -12.43 -3.54
N PHE A 5 5.18 -13.18 -2.45
CA PHE A 5 5.27 -12.61 -1.10
C PHE A 5 6.60 -11.92 -0.82
N ARG A 6 7.71 -12.32 -1.47
CA ARG A 6 8.97 -11.58 -1.36
C ARG A 6 8.85 -10.17 -1.91
N GLY A 7 8.24 -10.00 -3.06
CA GLY A 7 7.94 -8.67 -3.60
C GLY A 7 7.05 -7.85 -2.68
N ARG A 8 5.99 -8.46 -2.12
CA ARG A 8 5.14 -7.79 -1.12
C ARG A 8 5.94 -7.34 0.10
N MET A 9 6.74 -8.22 0.68
CA MET A 9 7.61 -7.91 1.82
C MET A 9 8.53 -6.71 1.54
N VAL A 10 9.15 -6.66 0.36
CA VAL A 10 10.01 -5.54 -0.03
C VAL A 10 9.21 -4.25 -0.16
N ASN A 11 7.99 -4.31 -0.73
CA ASN A 11 7.11 -3.15 -0.86
C ASN A 11 6.75 -2.54 0.50
N GLU A 12 6.40 -3.35 1.51
CA GLU A 12 6.12 -2.86 2.87
C GLU A 12 7.32 -2.08 3.44
N ALA A 13 8.55 -2.62 3.26
CA ALA A 13 9.75 -1.93 3.71
C ALA A 13 10.03 -0.64 2.92
N MET A 14 9.68 -0.59 1.63
CA MET A 14 9.83 0.62 0.82
C MET A 14 8.79 1.68 1.21
N ASN A 15 7.55 1.29 1.46
CA ASN A 15 6.49 2.15 1.97
C ASN A 15 6.91 2.77 3.32
N MET A 16 7.36 1.94 4.25
CA MET A 16 7.89 2.41 5.54
C MET A 16 8.97 3.48 5.37
N LYS A 17 9.95 3.25 4.48
CA LYS A 17 11.03 4.21 4.22
C LYS A 17 10.51 5.51 3.62
N ALA A 18 9.56 5.43 2.68
CA ALA A 18 8.97 6.60 2.02
C ALA A 18 8.22 7.47 3.05
N ILE A 19 7.36 6.87 3.86
CA ILE A 19 6.58 7.58 4.88
C ILE A 19 7.48 8.14 5.98
N ALA A 20 8.50 7.39 6.41
CA ALA A 20 9.47 7.89 7.39
C ALA A 20 10.28 9.08 6.85
N ALA A 21 10.58 9.11 5.55
CA ALA A 21 11.21 10.26 4.91
C ALA A 21 10.26 11.48 4.86
N GLU A 22 8.97 11.28 4.61
CA GLU A 22 7.93 12.32 4.69
C GLU A 22 7.84 12.90 6.10
N VAL A 23 7.79 12.04 7.13
CA VAL A 23 7.82 12.47 8.54
C VAL A 23 9.08 13.29 8.86
N ALA A 24 10.25 12.84 8.39
CA ALA A 24 11.52 13.53 8.63
C ALA A 24 11.61 14.89 7.91
N ALA A 25 10.94 15.03 6.77
CA ALA A 25 10.87 16.27 5.99
C ALA A 25 9.72 17.19 6.39
N ALA A 26 8.86 16.77 7.34
CA ALA A 26 7.69 17.51 7.74
C ALA A 26 8.03 18.92 8.22
N PRO A 27 7.35 19.99 7.71
CA PRO A 27 7.60 21.34 8.16
C PRO A 27 7.14 21.52 9.62
N ALA A 28 7.76 22.45 10.34
CA ALA A 28 7.40 22.75 11.72
C ALA A 28 5.94 23.24 11.89
N SER A 29 5.28 23.63 10.79
CA SER A 29 3.86 24.04 10.74
C SER A 29 2.90 22.89 10.45
N MET A 30 3.39 21.66 10.26
CA MET A 30 2.50 20.51 10.04
C MET A 30 1.57 20.31 11.24
N ASP A 31 0.34 19.96 10.96
CA ASP A 31 -0.63 19.58 11.99
C ASP A 31 -0.09 18.39 12.81
N VAL A 32 -0.12 18.51 14.14
CA VAL A 32 0.42 17.47 15.03
C VAL A 32 -0.31 16.15 14.84
N THR A 33 -1.63 16.19 14.62
CA THR A 33 -2.43 15.00 14.36
C THR A 33 -1.98 14.31 13.05
N GLU A 34 -1.70 15.09 12.01
CA GLU A 34 -1.19 14.55 10.75
C GLU A 34 0.18 13.89 10.93
N LEU A 35 1.07 14.53 11.68
CA LEU A 35 2.39 13.96 12.00
C LEU A 35 2.29 12.65 12.79
N GLU A 36 1.37 12.58 13.77
CA GLU A 36 1.11 11.36 14.53
C GLU A 36 0.57 10.23 13.64
N LEU A 37 -0.37 10.53 12.73
CA LEU A 37 -0.94 9.57 11.79
C LEU A 37 0.11 9.01 10.83
N LEU A 38 0.96 9.86 10.26
CA LEU A 38 2.07 9.44 9.38
C LEU A 38 3.09 8.59 10.13
N THR A 39 3.45 8.99 11.36
CA THR A 39 4.39 8.21 12.18
C THR A 39 3.82 6.83 12.51
N LYS A 40 2.52 6.75 12.83
CA LYS A 40 1.85 5.47 13.05
C LYS A 40 1.84 4.61 11.79
N GLN A 41 1.53 5.19 10.63
CA GLN A 41 1.55 4.47 9.35
C GLN A 41 2.94 3.89 9.08
N ALA A 42 4.01 4.68 9.23
CA ALA A 42 5.38 4.16 9.06
C ALA A 42 5.70 2.97 10.01
N GLN A 43 5.18 3.02 11.24
CA GLN A 43 5.32 1.91 12.19
C GLN A 43 4.53 0.67 11.75
N ASP A 44 3.32 0.85 11.23
CA ASP A 44 2.49 -0.25 10.73
C ASP A 44 3.15 -0.93 9.52
N GLU A 45 3.70 -0.18 8.57
CA GLU A 45 4.46 -0.73 7.42
C GLU A 45 5.67 -1.57 7.86
N ALA A 46 6.40 -1.12 8.89
CA ALA A 46 7.49 -1.92 9.46
C ALA A 46 6.98 -3.23 10.10
N LYS A 47 5.79 -3.19 10.71
CA LYS A 47 5.11 -4.37 11.25
C LYS A 47 4.65 -5.30 10.12
N HIS A 48 4.08 -4.76 9.04
CA HIS A 48 3.66 -5.53 7.86
C HIS A 48 4.84 -6.24 7.22
N PHE A 49 5.96 -5.55 7.00
CA PHE A 49 7.21 -6.17 6.55
C PHE A 49 7.58 -7.41 7.37
N ARG A 50 7.57 -7.30 8.70
CA ARG A 50 7.86 -8.42 9.60
C ARG A 50 6.83 -9.53 9.46
N MET A 51 5.53 -9.20 9.39
CA MET A 51 4.46 -10.20 9.29
C MET A 51 4.52 -10.97 7.98
N VAL A 52 4.77 -10.30 6.84
CA VAL A 52 4.92 -10.97 5.54
C VAL A 52 6.17 -11.84 5.53
N LYS A 53 7.29 -11.38 6.13
CA LYS A 53 8.49 -12.20 6.30
C LYS A 53 8.19 -13.48 7.09
N GLU A 54 7.49 -13.36 8.23
CA GLU A 54 7.09 -14.51 9.05
C GLU A 54 6.21 -15.50 8.29
N VAL A 55 5.30 -15.02 7.44
CA VAL A 55 4.46 -15.87 6.57
C VAL A 55 5.32 -16.64 5.55
N ILE A 56 6.28 -15.96 4.90
CA ILE A 56 7.20 -16.61 3.96
C ILE A 56 7.99 -17.72 4.66
N GLU A 57 8.56 -17.44 5.83
CA GLU A 57 9.33 -18.39 6.62
C GLU A 57 8.48 -19.58 7.11
N HIS A 58 7.23 -19.33 7.49
CA HIS A 58 6.28 -20.35 7.87
C HIS A 58 5.94 -21.30 6.70
N ILE A 59 5.71 -20.77 5.50
CA ILE A 59 5.37 -21.55 4.31
C ILE A 59 6.59 -22.34 3.78
N SER A 60 7.77 -21.70 3.76
CA SER A 60 8.98 -22.30 3.17
C SER A 60 9.74 -23.22 4.13
N GLY A 61 9.60 -23.01 5.43
CA GLY A 61 10.43 -23.63 6.46
C GLY A 61 11.88 -23.12 6.50
N GLU A 62 12.17 -22.03 5.76
CA GLU A 62 13.51 -21.45 5.62
C GLU A 62 13.52 -19.98 6.03
N THR A 63 14.65 -19.51 6.57
CA THR A 63 14.85 -18.09 6.88
C THR A 63 14.95 -17.28 5.58
N VAL A 64 14.24 -16.18 5.51
CA VAL A 64 14.29 -15.26 4.36
C VAL A 64 15.61 -14.49 4.33
N ASP A 65 16.33 -14.61 3.23
CA ASP A 65 17.43 -13.70 2.89
C ASP A 65 16.85 -12.37 2.41
N VAL A 66 16.82 -11.39 3.31
CA VAL A 66 16.25 -10.08 3.06
C VAL A 66 17.05 -9.31 2.02
N ASP A 67 18.39 -9.37 2.09
CA ASP A 67 19.25 -8.66 1.14
C ASP A 67 19.09 -9.21 -0.28
N ALA A 68 18.99 -10.53 -0.44
CA ALA A 68 18.70 -11.15 -1.72
C ALA A 68 17.32 -10.76 -2.26
N ALA A 69 16.29 -10.66 -1.39
CA ALA A 69 14.95 -10.22 -1.79
C ALA A 69 14.95 -8.78 -2.31
N PHE A 70 15.63 -7.85 -1.61
CA PHE A 70 15.78 -6.46 -2.08
C PHE A 70 16.56 -6.37 -3.39
N ALA A 71 17.63 -7.15 -3.57
CA ALA A 71 18.42 -7.17 -4.79
C ALA A 71 17.61 -7.70 -5.99
N ALA A 72 16.78 -8.72 -5.77
CA ALA A 72 15.89 -9.28 -6.79
C ALA A 72 14.85 -8.24 -7.25
N GLU A 73 14.20 -7.55 -6.30
CA GLU A 73 13.20 -6.52 -6.61
C GLU A 73 13.83 -5.34 -7.35
N ALA A 74 15.01 -4.87 -6.93
CA ALA A 74 15.75 -3.78 -7.59
C ALA A 74 16.18 -4.12 -9.02
N SER A 75 16.35 -5.41 -9.35
CA SER A 75 16.72 -5.89 -10.68
C SER A 75 15.51 -6.27 -11.55
N ALA A 76 14.30 -6.32 -10.97
CA ALA A 76 13.10 -6.65 -11.71
C ALA A 76 12.77 -5.57 -12.77
N PRO A 77 12.39 -5.96 -14.01
CA PRO A 77 12.01 -5.00 -15.01
C PRO A 77 10.69 -4.32 -14.61
N GLN A 78 10.78 -3.04 -14.27
CA GLN A 78 9.60 -2.22 -13.97
C GLN A 78 9.09 -1.58 -15.26
N ALA A 79 7.87 -1.92 -15.66
CA ALA A 79 7.19 -1.22 -16.74
C ALA A 79 6.68 0.14 -16.21
N LYS A 80 7.09 1.25 -16.83
CA LYS A 80 6.57 2.58 -16.48
C LYS A 80 5.04 2.60 -16.53
N GLY A 81 4.41 3.08 -15.46
CA GLY A 81 2.95 3.15 -15.34
C GLY A 81 2.28 1.80 -15.04
N ALA A 82 3.06 0.80 -14.62
CA ALA A 82 2.53 -0.51 -14.24
C ALA A 82 1.81 -0.50 -12.89
N THR A 83 2.01 0.55 -12.08
CA THR A 83 1.38 0.69 -10.77
C THR A 83 0.69 2.05 -10.62
N LEU A 84 -0.23 2.15 -9.68
CA LEU A 84 -0.80 3.44 -9.31
C LEU A 84 0.27 4.40 -8.77
N LEU A 85 1.25 3.88 -8.03
CA LEU A 85 2.38 4.65 -7.51
C LEU A 85 3.14 5.36 -8.64
N ASP A 86 3.41 4.65 -9.75
CA ASP A 86 4.08 5.22 -10.92
C ASP A 86 3.29 6.37 -11.57
N LYS A 87 1.95 6.30 -11.47
CA LYS A 87 1.08 7.33 -12.07
C LYS A 87 0.89 8.55 -11.16
N TYR A 88 0.78 8.34 -9.86
CA TYR A 88 0.29 9.35 -8.92
C TYR A 88 1.23 9.65 -7.76
N GLY A 89 2.16 8.76 -7.43
CA GLY A 89 3.02 8.88 -6.24
C GLY A 89 4.03 10.04 -6.29
N ALA A 90 4.33 10.57 -7.50
CA ALA A 90 5.19 11.74 -7.69
C ALA A 90 4.40 13.06 -7.86
N SER A 91 3.09 13.07 -7.58
CA SER A 91 2.27 14.27 -7.69
C SER A 91 2.65 15.30 -6.63
N GLU A 92 2.76 16.57 -7.03
CA GLU A 92 2.90 17.71 -6.10
C GLU A 92 1.53 18.23 -5.59
N ASP A 93 0.41 17.69 -6.11
CA ASP A 93 -0.95 18.05 -5.69
C ASP A 93 -1.34 17.25 -4.42
N PRO A 94 -1.53 17.89 -3.27
CA PRO A 94 -1.90 17.21 -2.03
C PRO A 94 -3.21 16.41 -2.15
N ALA A 95 -4.16 16.89 -2.97
CA ALA A 95 -5.42 16.18 -3.19
C ALA A 95 -5.19 14.89 -3.99
N ALA A 96 -4.27 14.90 -4.97
CA ALA A 96 -3.92 13.70 -5.73
C ALA A 96 -3.21 12.66 -4.85
N LEU A 97 -2.30 13.08 -3.97
CA LEU A 97 -1.62 12.18 -3.04
C LEU A 97 -2.59 11.56 -2.03
N ALA A 98 -3.48 12.37 -1.45
CA ALA A 98 -4.48 11.87 -0.51
C ALA A 98 -5.50 10.93 -1.19
N ALA A 99 -5.92 11.23 -2.42
CA ALA A 99 -6.78 10.36 -3.21
C ALA A 99 -6.07 9.05 -3.59
N TYR A 100 -4.78 9.12 -3.95
CA TYR A 100 -3.95 7.94 -4.19
C TYR A 100 -3.89 7.06 -2.93
N GLN A 101 -3.58 7.64 -1.77
CA GLN A 101 -3.54 6.91 -0.50
C GLN A 101 -4.88 6.22 -0.21
N LEU A 102 -6.00 6.94 -0.30
CA LEU A 102 -7.35 6.38 -0.10
C LEU A 102 -7.62 5.17 -1.02
N VAL A 103 -7.26 5.26 -2.30
CA VAL A 103 -7.57 4.22 -3.29
C VAL A 103 -6.61 3.04 -3.18
N ALA A 104 -5.31 3.28 -3.00
CA ALA A 104 -4.29 2.24 -2.92
C ALA A 104 -4.44 1.41 -1.64
N GLU A 105 -4.56 2.06 -0.49
CA GLU A 105 -4.70 1.39 0.80
C GLU A 105 -6.06 0.69 0.94
N GLY A 106 -7.15 1.31 0.46
CA GLY A 106 -8.45 0.63 0.43
C GLY A 106 -8.47 -0.60 -0.48
N ARG A 107 -7.65 -0.62 -1.54
CA ARG A 107 -7.45 -1.84 -2.34
C ARG A 107 -6.60 -2.87 -1.59
N ALA A 108 -5.55 -2.42 -0.90
CA ALA A 108 -4.71 -3.30 -0.08
C ALA A 108 -5.54 -3.97 1.02
N GLU A 109 -6.36 -3.19 1.75
CA GLU A 109 -7.32 -3.72 2.74
C GLU A 109 -8.19 -4.83 2.16
N ALA A 110 -8.84 -4.59 1.02
CA ALA A 110 -9.72 -5.56 0.40
C ALA A 110 -9.00 -6.85 0.02
N VAL A 111 -7.79 -6.75 -0.54
CA VAL A 111 -6.98 -7.91 -0.93
C VAL A 111 -6.53 -8.72 0.27
N TRP A 112 -6.03 -8.06 1.32
CA TRP A 112 -5.57 -8.75 2.52
C TRP A 112 -6.72 -9.42 3.27
N ASN A 113 -7.93 -8.81 3.31
CA ASN A 113 -9.12 -9.43 3.87
C ASN A 113 -9.52 -10.68 3.07
N GLU A 114 -9.60 -10.60 1.75
CA GLU A 114 -9.92 -11.75 0.89
C GLU A 114 -8.90 -12.88 1.09
N MET A 115 -7.61 -12.57 1.17
CA MET A 115 -6.57 -13.55 1.44
C MET A 115 -6.71 -14.18 2.83
N ALA A 116 -7.07 -13.40 3.85
CA ALA A 116 -7.31 -13.89 5.20
C ALA A 116 -8.48 -14.89 5.26
N GLU A 117 -9.55 -14.62 4.49
CA GLU A 117 -10.74 -15.49 4.42
C GLU A 117 -10.49 -16.78 3.65
N CYS A 118 -9.58 -16.75 2.65
CA CYS A 118 -9.29 -17.89 1.78
C CYS A 118 -8.26 -18.88 2.35
N VAL A 119 -7.52 -18.51 3.41
CA VAL A 119 -6.44 -19.34 3.98
C VAL A 119 -6.90 -20.04 5.24
N GLU A 120 -6.81 -21.38 5.24
CA GLU A 120 -7.17 -22.22 6.40
C GLU A 120 -6.13 -22.18 7.54
N ASP A 121 -4.87 -21.85 7.22
CA ASP A 121 -3.79 -21.75 8.22
C ASP A 121 -4.01 -20.53 9.10
N GLU A 122 -4.31 -20.74 10.39
CA GLU A 122 -4.62 -19.69 11.35
C GLU A 122 -3.43 -18.74 11.58
N PHE A 123 -2.19 -19.21 11.49
CA PHE A 123 -1.01 -18.38 11.61
C PHE A 123 -0.94 -17.36 10.48
N ILE A 124 -1.24 -17.78 9.25
CA ILE A 124 -1.21 -16.94 8.06
C ILE A 124 -2.44 -16.01 8.04
N SER A 125 -3.64 -16.57 8.20
CA SER A 125 -4.89 -15.79 8.12
C SER A 125 -4.94 -14.67 9.14
N SER A 126 -4.48 -14.92 10.37
CA SER A 126 -4.43 -13.89 11.42
C SER A 126 -3.50 -12.72 11.08
N ARG A 127 -2.39 -12.97 10.38
CA ARG A 127 -1.47 -11.92 9.93
C ARG A 127 -2.08 -11.10 8.81
N TYR A 128 -2.72 -11.75 7.85
CA TYR A 128 -3.39 -11.05 6.76
C TYR A 128 -4.54 -10.17 7.28
N ALA A 129 -5.35 -10.67 8.21
CA ALA A 129 -6.41 -9.90 8.84
C ALA A 129 -5.86 -8.69 9.64
N ALA A 130 -4.70 -8.84 10.30
CA ALA A 130 -4.06 -7.75 11.01
C ALA A 130 -3.53 -6.68 10.06
N ILE A 131 -2.90 -7.07 8.93
CA ILE A 131 -2.47 -6.13 7.89
C ILE A 131 -3.70 -5.42 7.30
N ALA A 132 -4.74 -6.16 6.88
CA ALA A 132 -5.96 -5.58 6.34
C ALA A 132 -6.57 -4.48 7.23
N LYS A 133 -6.61 -4.72 8.54
CA LYS A 133 -7.11 -3.75 9.51
C LYS A 133 -6.30 -2.45 9.51
N ASP A 134 -4.98 -2.55 9.43
CA ASP A 134 -4.11 -1.38 9.40
C ASP A 134 -4.22 -0.65 8.05
N GLU A 135 -4.34 -1.36 6.93
CA GLU A 135 -4.56 -0.75 5.59
C GLU A 135 -5.88 0.02 5.51
N GLY A 136 -6.95 -0.50 6.13
CA GLY A 136 -8.21 0.24 6.26
C GLY A 136 -8.04 1.53 7.07
N PHE A 137 -7.20 1.52 8.10
CA PHE A 137 -6.85 2.73 8.84
C PHE A 137 -6.03 3.70 7.99
N HIS A 138 -5.06 3.22 7.19
CA HIS A 138 -4.27 4.05 6.26
C HIS A 138 -5.15 4.69 5.18
N ALA A 139 -6.12 3.95 4.63
CA ALA A 139 -7.11 4.50 3.69
C ALA A 139 -7.92 5.64 4.33
N ASN A 140 -8.32 5.48 5.60
CA ASN A 140 -9.04 6.52 6.34
C ASN A 140 -8.19 7.78 6.55
N ILE A 141 -6.86 7.68 6.68
CA ILE A 141 -5.98 8.86 6.71
C ILE A 141 -6.09 9.64 5.40
N GLY A 142 -6.05 8.95 4.25
CA GLY A 142 -6.26 9.57 2.93
C GLY A 142 -7.62 10.28 2.85
N GLY A 143 -8.68 9.62 3.29
CA GLY A 143 -10.03 10.19 3.37
C GLY A 143 -10.08 11.46 4.23
N TRP A 144 -9.53 11.41 5.43
CA TRP A 144 -9.46 12.55 6.34
C TRP A 144 -8.66 13.76 5.75
N LYS A 145 -7.55 13.49 5.07
CA LYS A 145 -6.81 14.55 4.35
C LYS A 145 -7.67 15.20 3.27
N LEU A 146 -8.44 14.39 2.51
CA LEU A 146 -9.36 14.91 1.49
C LEU A 146 -10.50 15.75 2.10
N GLU A 147 -11.08 15.31 3.20
CA GLU A 147 -12.13 16.06 3.92
C GLU A 147 -11.61 17.43 4.35
N LYS A 148 -10.41 17.51 4.93
CA LYS A 148 -9.77 18.78 5.29
C LYS A 148 -9.57 19.71 4.09
N LEU A 149 -9.17 19.15 2.94
CA LEU A 149 -8.94 19.95 1.73
C LEU A 149 -10.22 20.53 1.13
N VAL A 150 -11.36 19.84 1.23
CA VAL A 150 -12.64 20.31 0.69
C VAL A 150 -13.42 21.21 1.65
N GLU A 151 -12.97 21.37 2.88
CA GLU A 151 -13.64 22.21 3.87
C GLU A 151 -13.72 23.65 3.37
N GLY A 152 -14.94 24.08 2.97
CA GLY A 152 -15.21 25.39 2.41
C GLY A 152 -14.96 25.56 0.90
N ALA A 153 -14.68 24.50 0.14
CA ALA A 153 -14.33 24.51 -1.28
C ALA A 153 -15.10 23.44 -2.10
N SER A 154 -16.37 23.76 -2.45
CA SER A 154 -17.25 22.80 -3.17
C SER A 154 -16.76 22.37 -4.55
N ASP A 155 -16.12 23.27 -5.30
CA ASP A 155 -15.52 22.98 -6.62
C ASP A 155 -14.33 22.00 -6.52
N LEU A 156 -13.60 22.02 -5.40
CA LEU A 156 -12.55 21.05 -5.12
C LEU A 156 -13.13 19.67 -4.84
N GLN A 157 -14.31 19.59 -4.22
CA GLN A 157 -14.99 18.33 -3.96
C GLN A 157 -15.32 17.57 -5.26
N GLU A 158 -15.89 18.23 -6.26
CA GLU A 158 -16.19 17.61 -7.56
C GLU A 158 -14.91 17.10 -8.25
N ARG A 159 -13.85 17.92 -8.21
CA ARG A 159 -12.54 17.52 -8.77
C ARG A 159 -11.98 16.28 -8.06
N ILE A 160 -12.05 16.20 -6.74
CA ILE A 160 -11.58 15.06 -5.96
C ILE A 160 -12.39 13.81 -6.27
N LEU A 161 -13.72 13.90 -6.33
CA LEU A 161 -14.57 12.77 -6.68
C LEU A 161 -14.24 12.21 -8.08
N ALA A 162 -14.03 13.10 -9.06
CA ALA A 162 -13.60 12.69 -10.40
C ALA A 162 -12.22 12.02 -10.40
N MET A 163 -11.29 12.55 -9.63
CA MET A 163 -9.93 12.01 -9.48
C MET A 163 -9.94 10.60 -8.83
N VAL A 164 -10.68 10.42 -7.74
CA VAL A 164 -10.83 9.11 -7.08
C VAL A 164 -11.48 8.10 -8.02
N ALA A 165 -12.50 8.49 -8.78
CA ALA A 165 -13.14 7.64 -9.77
C ALA A 165 -12.16 7.20 -10.88
N GLN A 166 -11.33 8.13 -11.37
CA GLN A 166 -10.30 7.84 -12.36
C GLN A 166 -9.23 6.88 -11.80
N MET A 167 -8.75 7.12 -10.58
CA MET A 167 -7.75 6.25 -9.94
C MET A 167 -8.27 4.83 -9.73
N ARG A 168 -9.56 4.67 -9.35
CA ARG A 168 -10.21 3.35 -9.24
C ARG A 168 -10.30 2.65 -10.58
N SER A 169 -10.61 3.38 -11.66
CA SER A 169 -10.62 2.85 -13.03
C SER A 169 -9.24 2.39 -13.48
N ASP A 170 -8.22 3.19 -13.22
CA ASP A 170 -6.82 2.87 -13.54
C ASP A 170 -6.35 1.64 -12.77
N LEU A 171 -6.70 1.55 -11.48
CA LEU A 171 -6.37 0.40 -10.64
C LEU A 171 -7.00 -0.89 -11.16
N LEU A 172 -8.27 -0.83 -11.60
CA LEU A 172 -8.96 -1.97 -12.20
C LEU A 172 -8.27 -2.41 -13.51
N GLU A 173 -7.87 -1.46 -14.36
CA GLU A 173 -7.15 -1.74 -15.59
C GLU A 173 -5.79 -2.42 -15.32
N ILE A 174 -5.03 -1.91 -14.35
CA ILE A 174 -3.75 -2.48 -13.93
C ILE A 174 -3.96 -3.90 -13.38
N SER A 175 -4.95 -4.10 -12.52
CA SER A 175 -5.27 -5.41 -11.95
C SER A 175 -5.63 -6.43 -13.03
N ASN A 176 -6.45 -6.05 -14.02
CA ASN A 176 -6.84 -6.92 -15.12
C ASN A 176 -5.65 -7.30 -16.02
N LYS A 177 -4.69 -6.41 -16.25
CA LYS A 177 -3.46 -6.72 -17.00
C LYS A 177 -2.58 -7.72 -16.25
N ASN A 178 -2.49 -7.59 -14.94
CA ASN A 178 -1.66 -8.48 -14.10
C ASN A 178 -2.29 -9.87 -13.90
N THR A 179 -3.62 -9.99 -13.93
CA THR A 179 -4.34 -11.27 -13.86
C THR A 179 -4.39 -12.03 -15.19
N ALA A 180 -4.14 -11.34 -16.32
CA ALA A 180 -4.09 -11.96 -17.64
C ALA A 180 -2.82 -12.80 -17.90
N VAL A 181 -1.87 -12.85 -16.96
CA VAL A 181 -0.77 -13.82 -16.99
C VAL A 181 -1.34 -15.19 -16.63
N PRO A 182 -1.40 -16.18 -17.55
CA PRO A 182 -1.98 -17.47 -17.24
C PRO A 182 -1.19 -18.09 -16.08
N PHE A 183 -1.87 -18.51 -15.04
CA PHE A 183 -1.32 -19.49 -14.11
C PHE A 183 -0.95 -20.70 -14.97
N ALA A 184 0.33 -20.88 -15.28
CA ALA A 184 0.81 -22.11 -15.85
C ALA A 184 0.43 -23.19 -14.84
N ALA A 185 -0.49 -24.04 -15.24
CA ALA A 185 -0.88 -25.21 -14.48
C ALA A 185 0.40 -26.01 -14.18
N VAL A 186 0.73 -26.13 -12.90
CA VAL A 186 1.77 -27.04 -12.39
C VAL A 186 1.15 -28.44 -12.27
#